data_36242ac86b19b75274f414f1ed09f4ef
#
_entry.id   36242ac86b19b75274f414f1ed09f4ef
#
_cell.length_a   1.000
_cell.length_b   1.000
_cell.length_c   1.000
_cell.angle_alpha   90.00
_cell.angle_beta   90.00
_cell.angle_gamma   90.00
#
_symmetry.space_group_name_H-M   'P 1'
#
loop_
_entity.id
_entity.type
_entity.pdbx_description
1 polymer ?
#
loop_
_entity_poly.entity_id
_entity_poly.type
_entity_poly.pdbx_seq_one_letter_code
_entity_poly.pdbx_strand_id
1 'polypeptide(L)'
;ECTGPTETFTITVNPTAQMNDFSDIEICNGQVGEINFITLNQGGLTSYIWENTGGVDVGLSSTSGSVEDTNPDLTFTAENQGVDVISTLITVYPTYTNAGETCTGASQDFTITVNPTTNVTDNIDDQFIFTGDQTTAVTIESITENTTFTWTAVAETGIQGLENTSGSTNIIP
;
A
#
# COMPACT_ATOMS: atom_id res chain seq x y z
N GLU A 1 33.07 58.96 -33.76
CA GLU A 1 32.62 57.87 -32.84
C GLU A 1 32.94 56.57 -33.50
N CYS A 2 33.72 55.70 -32.78
CA CYS A 2 34.01 54.34 -33.20
C CYS A 2 33.11 53.42 -32.38
N THR A 3 32.23 52.63 -32.99
CA THR A 3 31.43 51.59 -32.34
C THR A 3 32.27 50.29 -32.27
N GLY A 4 32.35 49.68 -31.08
CA GLY A 4 32.95 48.40 -30.86
C GLY A 4 32.06 47.22 -31.36
N PRO A 5 32.57 46.00 -31.40
CA PRO A 5 31.78 44.81 -31.72
C PRO A 5 30.71 44.58 -30.69
N THR A 6 29.57 44.02 -31.18
CA THR A 6 28.47 43.62 -30.29
C THR A 6 28.76 42.24 -29.69
N GLU A 7 28.66 42.14 -28.36
CA GLU A 7 28.71 40.88 -27.65
C GLU A 7 27.30 40.45 -27.25
N THR A 8 27.03 39.13 -27.30
CA THR A 8 25.74 38.55 -26.91
C THR A 8 25.98 37.49 -25.83
N PHE A 9 25.06 37.39 -24.89
CA PHE A 9 25.02 36.33 -23.89
C PHE A 9 23.58 35.82 -23.73
N THR A 10 23.47 34.60 -23.26
CA THR A 10 22.17 33.96 -22.99
C THR A 10 21.99 33.80 -21.49
N ILE A 11 20.83 34.14 -21.00
CA ILE A 11 20.34 33.84 -19.65
C ILE A 11 19.36 32.72 -19.75
N THR A 12 19.62 31.61 -19.09
CA THR A 12 18.68 30.49 -18.98
C THR A 12 18.18 30.43 -17.54
N VAL A 13 16.86 30.40 -17.38
CA VAL A 13 16.22 30.23 -16.07
C VAL A 13 15.56 28.85 -16.05
N ASN A 14 16.04 27.97 -15.18
CA ASN A 14 15.45 26.68 -14.98
C ASN A 14 14.19 26.79 -14.10
N PRO A 15 13.13 26.00 -14.37
CA PRO A 15 11.96 25.94 -13.52
C PRO A 15 12.27 25.24 -12.19
N THR A 16 11.45 25.45 -11.19
CA THR A 16 11.43 24.60 -9.98
C THR A 16 10.97 23.18 -10.35
N ALA A 17 11.42 22.18 -9.62
CA ALA A 17 10.96 20.82 -9.80
C ALA A 17 9.45 20.70 -9.50
N GLN A 18 8.74 19.99 -10.35
CA GLN A 18 7.31 19.73 -10.23
C GLN A 18 7.03 18.24 -10.44
N MET A 19 6.10 17.72 -9.68
CA MET A 19 5.65 16.33 -9.75
C MET A 19 4.13 16.24 -9.70
N ASN A 20 3.58 15.06 -10.04
CA ASN A 20 2.18 14.74 -9.87
C ASN A 20 1.77 14.78 -8.39
N ASP A 21 0.47 14.91 -8.14
CA ASP A 21 -0.10 14.69 -6.83
C ASP A 21 -0.11 13.19 -6.49
N PHE A 22 0.20 12.86 -5.24
CA PHE A 22 0.08 11.50 -4.72
C PHE A 22 -1.28 11.32 -4.04
N SER A 23 -1.79 10.10 -4.12
CA SER A 23 -2.95 9.66 -3.34
C SER A 23 -2.50 8.70 -2.26
N ASP A 24 -3.21 8.67 -1.14
CA ASP A 24 -3.00 7.66 -0.11
C ASP A 24 -3.20 6.25 -0.67
N ILE A 25 -2.41 5.31 -0.18
CA ILE A 25 -2.42 3.90 -0.58
C ILE A 25 -2.98 3.09 0.57
N GLU A 26 -4.03 2.32 0.31
CA GLU A 26 -4.54 1.31 1.22
C GLU A 26 -4.39 -0.08 0.58
N ILE A 27 -3.70 -0.99 1.25
CA ILE A 27 -3.28 -2.27 0.69
C ILE A 27 -3.33 -3.36 1.77
N CYS A 28 -3.53 -4.62 1.37
CA CYS A 28 -3.48 -5.75 2.30
C CYS A 28 -2.05 -6.28 2.46
N ASN A 29 -1.76 -6.86 3.62
CA ASN A 29 -0.52 -7.57 3.88
C ASN A 29 -0.21 -8.60 2.78
N GLY A 30 1.02 -8.62 2.30
CA GLY A 30 1.50 -9.51 1.25
C GLY A 30 1.19 -9.07 -0.20
N GLN A 31 0.41 -8.02 -0.40
CA GLN A 31 0.17 -7.47 -1.74
C GLN A 31 1.31 -6.56 -2.19
N VAL A 32 1.48 -6.46 -3.52
CA VAL A 32 2.47 -5.56 -4.12
C VAL A 32 1.85 -4.18 -4.30
N GLY A 33 2.47 -3.18 -3.70
CA GLY A 33 2.17 -1.76 -3.89
C GLY A 33 3.12 -1.13 -4.89
N GLU A 34 2.65 -0.07 -5.56
CA GLU A 34 3.41 0.70 -6.53
C GLU A 34 3.18 2.19 -6.32
N ILE A 35 4.26 2.95 -6.32
CA ILE A 35 4.25 4.41 -6.23
C ILE A 35 4.84 4.94 -7.52
N ASN A 36 4.05 5.68 -8.30
CA ASN A 36 4.46 6.25 -9.57
C ASN A 36 4.84 7.72 -9.40
N PHE A 37 6.08 8.06 -9.76
CA PHE A 37 6.61 9.42 -9.74
C PHE A 37 6.59 9.98 -11.16
N ILE A 38 5.82 11.04 -11.39
CA ILE A 38 5.65 11.64 -12.72
C ILE A 38 6.11 13.10 -12.67
N THR A 39 7.08 13.45 -13.52
CA THR A 39 7.50 14.83 -13.66
C THR A 39 6.53 15.66 -14.47
N LEU A 40 6.34 16.91 -14.07
CA LEU A 40 5.64 17.94 -14.87
C LEU A 40 6.64 18.88 -15.57
N ASN A 41 7.96 18.72 -15.32
CA ASN A 41 9.03 19.47 -15.97
C ASN A 41 9.37 18.89 -17.33
N GLN A 42 9.99 19.71 -18.18
CA GLN A 42 10.41 19.32 -19.53
C GLN A 42 11.85 19.74 -19.81
N GLY A 43 12.56 18.93 -20.58
CA GLY A 43 13.87 19.26 -21.14
C GLY A 43 15.07 19.05 -20.23
N GLY A 44 14.89 18.61 -18.98
CA GLY A 44 15.94 18.24 -18.03
C GLY A 44 15.65 16.88 -17.40
N LEU A 45 16.32 16.56 -16.29
CA LEU A 45 16.12 15.36 -15.49
C LEU A 45 15.45 15.73 -14.17
N THR A 46 14.32 15.08 -13.86
CA THR A 46 13.70 15.14 -12.55
C THR A 46 14.09 13.90 -11.74
N SER A 47 14.48 14.11 -10.48
CA SER A 47 14.75 13.05 -9.51
C SER A 47 13.91 13.30 -8.28
N TYR A 48 13.53 12.22 -7.60
CA TYR A 48 12.69 12.24 -6.41
C TYR A 48 13.42 11.58 -5.27
N ILE A 49 13.54 12.27 -4.14
CA ILE A 49 13.99 11.69 -2.88
C ILE A 49 12.75 11.44 -2.06
N TRP A 50 12.57 10.23 -1.58
CA TRP A 50 11.46 9.86 -0.70
C TRP A 50 11.97 9.42 0.67
N GLU A 51 11.21 9.70 1.70
CA GLU A 51 11.50 9.36 3.08
C GLU A 51 10.24 8.82 3.78
N ASN A 52 10.40 7.74 4.53
CA ASN A 52 9.38 7.25 5.47
C ASN A 52 9.47 8.10 6.75
N THR A 53 8.78 9.22 6.77
CA THR A 53 8.78 10.17 7.90
C THR A 53 7.84 9.74 9.03
N GLY A 54 6.88 8.86 8.76
CA GLY A 54 6.02 8.24 9.76
C GLY A 54 6.73 7.20 10.62
N GLY A 55 7.82 6.61 10.13
CA GLY A 55 8.70 5.71 10.87
C GLY A 55 8.18 4.29 11.10
N VAL A 56 6.96 3.97 10.63
CA VAL A 56 6.42 2.60 10.68
C VAL A 56 6.89 1.83 9.45
N ASP A 57 7.42 0.63 9.66
CA ASP A 57 7.77 -0.26 8.55
C ASP A 57 6.49 -0.91 7.98
N VAL A 58 6.28 -0.68 6.70
CA VAL A 58 5.13 -1.20 5.93
C VAL A 58 5.57 -2.12 4.78
N GLY A 59 6.82 -2.61 4.83
CA GLY A 59 7.42 -3.47 3.80
C GLY A 59 8.26 -2.71 2.77
N LEU A 60 8.56 -1.44 2.99
CA LEU A 60 9.54 -0.72 2.19
C LEU A 60 10.94 -1.27 2.48
N SER A 61 11.72 -1.55 1.43
CA SER A 61 13.07 -2.12 1.58
C SER A 61 14.08 -1.17 2.27
N SER A 62 13.71 0.09 2.46
CA SER A 62 14.50 1.13 3.11
C SER A 62 13.57 2.18 3.73
N THR A 63 14.09 2.98 4.64
CA THR A 63 13.40 4.14 5.20
C THR A 63 13.49 5.40 4.32
N SER A 64 14.32 5.38 3.30
CA SER A 64 14.47 6.46 2.32
C SER A 64 15.10 5.93 1.03
N GLY A 65 14.94 6.66 -0.05
CA GLY A 65 15.54 6.32 -1.32
C GLY A 65 15.43 7.45 -2.33
N SER A 66 15.93 7.17 -3.54
CA SER A 66 15.79 8.09 -4.68
C SER A 66 15.31 7.34 -5.91
N VAL A 67 14.49 8.02 -6.70
CA VAL A 67 13.94 7.54 -7.97
C VAL A 67 14.18 8.61 -9.02
N GLU A 68 14.57 8.22 -10.23
CA GLU A 68 14.76 9.13 -11.36
C GLU A 68 13.60 8.98 -12.36
N ASP A 69 13.31 10.04 -13.08
CA ASP A 69 12.26 10.08 -14.14
C ASP A 69 12.47 9.02 -15.24
N THR A 70 13.67 8.48 -15.38
CA THR A 70 13.98 7.39 -16.30
C THR A 70 13.53 6.01 -15.81
N ASN A 71 13.25 5.87 -14.51
CA ASN A 71 12.71 4.67 -13.85
C ASN A 71 11.85 5.12 -12.66
N PRO A 72 10.66 5.66 -12.93
CA PRO A 72 9.92 6.47 -11.97
C PRO A 72 9.11 5.68 -10.94
N ASP A 73 9.19 4.34 -10.94
CA ASP A 73 8.34 3.50 -10.11
C ASP A 73 9.09 2.96 -8.91
N LEU A 74 8.48 3.06 -7.73
CA LEU A 74 8.89 2.36 -6.53
C LEU A 74 7.88 1.27 -6.22
N THR A 75 8.30 0.02 -6.29
CA THR A 75 7.49 -1.14 -5.92
C THR A 75 7.91 -1.69 -4.57
N PHE A 76 6.95 -2.14 -3.77
CA PHE A 76 7.19 -2.78 -2.48
C PHE A 76 6.17 -3.88 -2.23
N THR A 77 6.50 -4.82 -1.35
CA THR A 77 5.53 -5.79 -0.84
C THR A 77 5.07 -5.32 0.52
N ALA A 78 3.78 -5.08 0.67
CA ALA A 78 3.21 -4.60 1.92
C ALA A 78 3.38 -5.64 3.03
N GLU A 79 3.89 -5.22 4.19
CA GLU A 79 4.12 -6.08 5.35
C GLU A 79 3.40 -5.54 6.59
N ASN A 80 2.54 -6.37 7.16
CA ASN A 80 1.91 -6.16 8.46
C ASN A 80 1.76 -7.52 9.14
N GLN A 81 2.65 -7.84 10.04
CA GLN A 81 2.66 -9.10 10.79
C GLN A 81 1.79 -9.04 12.06
N GLY A 82 1.21 -7.90 12.34
CA GLY A 82 0.30 -7.68 13.47
C GLY A 82 -1.14 -8.07 13.18
N VAL A 83 -2.03 -7.70 14.09
CA VAL A 83 -3.49 -7.90 13.99
C VAL A 83 -4.23 -6.59 13.76
N ASP A 84 -3.57 -5.47 13.98
CA ASP A 84 -4.10 -4.12 13.80
C ASP A 84 -3.62 -3.52 12.48
N VAL A 85 -4.40 -2.59 11.95
CA VAL A 85 -4.00 -1.79 10.78
C VAL A 85 -2.81 -0.92 11.14
N ILE A 86 -1.79 -0.88 10.30
CA ILE A 86 -0.64 0.02 10.43
C ILE A 86 -0.61 1.03 9.30
N SER A 87 -0.05 2.21 9.57
CA SER A 87 0.13 3.24 8.54
C SER A 87 1.42 4.03 8.77
N THR A 88 1.95 4.58 7.68
CA THR A 88 3.11 5.46 7.71
C THR A 88 2.95 6.62 6.76
N LEU A 89 3.62 7.74 7.06
CA LEU A 89 3.68 8.92 6.19
C LEU A 89 4.93 8.86 5.34
N ILE A 90 4.77 9.07 4.04
CA ILE A 90 5.86 9.19 3.07
C ILE A 90 5.93 10.64 2.61
N THR A 91 7.12 11.23 2.67
CA THR A 91 7.39 12.57 2.15
C THR A 91 8.30 12.47 0.94
N VAL A 92 7.95 13.15 -0.14
CA VAL A 92 8.68 13.15 -1.42
C VAL A 92 9.18 14.55 -1.74
N TYR A 93 10.46 14.65 -2.11
CA TYR A 93 11.14 15.89 -2.47
C TYR A 93 11.62 15.81 -3.93
N PRO A 94 11.04 16.58 -4.87
CA PRO A 94 11.49 16.60 -6.25
C PRO A 94 12.69 17.53 -6.44
N THR A 95 13.60 17.14 -7.32
CA THR A 95 14.70 17.98 -7.83
C THR A 95 14.71 17.94 -9.34
N TYR A 96 14.97 19.06 -9.99
CA TYR A 96 15.09 19.19 -11.43
C TYR A 96 16.47 19.71 -11.82
N THR A 97 17.15 18.97 -12.67
CA THR A 97 18.51 19.32 -13.15
C THR A 97 18.48 19.56 -14.64
N ASN A 98 19.00 20.73 -15.05
CA ASN A 98 19.18 21.08 -16.44
C ASN A 98 20.44 21.96 -16.62
N ALA A 99 21.23 21.66 -17.64
CA ALA A 99 22.49 22.36 -17.97
C ALA A 99 23.47 22.44 -16.79
N GLY A 100 23.48 21.46 -15.89
CA GLY A 100 24.34 21.39 -14.71
C GLY A 100 23.84 22.13 -13.48
N GLU A 101 22.70 22.83 -13.58
CA GLU A 101 22.07 23.52 -12.45
C GLU A 101 20.88 22.71 -11.93
N THR A 102 20.77 22.62 -10.61
CA THR A 102 19.70 21.87 -9.93
C THR A 102 18.79 22.81 -9.15
N CYS A 103 17.48 22.65 -9.36
CA CYS A 103 16.43 23.36 -8.65
C CYS A 103 15.58 22.37 -7.85
N THR A 104 15.23 22.73 -6.61
CA THR A 104 14.33 21.95 -5.76
C THR A 104 12.88 22.41 -5.93
N GLY A 105 11.92 21.49 -5.78
CA GLY A 105 10.50 21.77 -5.74
C GLY A 105 9.91 21.68 -4.34
N ALA A 106 8.61 21.91 -4.23
CA ALA A 106 7.85 21.68 -3.00
C ALA A 106 7.73 20.18 -2.75
N SER A 107 7.86 19.76 -1.48
CA SER A 107 7.58 18.39 -1.07
C SER A 107 6.10 18.09 -1.09
N GLN A 108 5.75 16.81 -1.22
CA GLN A 108 4.40 16.29 -1.04
C GLN A 108 4.42 15.07 -0.11
N ASP A 109 3.32 14.91 0.60
CA ASP A 109 3.11 13.84 1.55
C ASP A 109 1.95 12.94 1.09
N PHE A 110 2.03 11.64 1.39
CA PHE A 110 0.93 10.69 1.29
C PHE A 110 1.11 9.58 2.32
N THR A 111 0.04 8.85 2.60
CA THR A 111 0.02 7.79 3.60
C THR A 111 -0.03 6.42 2.92
N ILE A 112 0.75 5.46 3.42
CA ILE A 112 0.61 4.04 3.11
C ILE A 112 -0.03 3.38 4.33
N THR A 113 -1.17 2.73 4.12
CA THR A 113 -1.90 1.96 5.12
C THR A 113 -1.90 0.49 4.73
N VAL A 114 -1.46 -0.38 5.64
CA VAL A 114 -1.42 -1.83 5.42
C VAL A 114 -2.37 -2.53 6.37
N ASN A 115 -3.40 -3.13 5.80
CA ASN A 115 -4.35 -3.97 6.51
C ASN A 115 -3.71 -5.32 6.85
N PRO A 116 -3.93 -5.87 8.06
CA PRO A 116 -3.39 -7.16 8.48
C PRO A 116 -4.04 -8.31 7.70
N THR A 117 -3.38 -9.48 7.72
CA THR A 117 -4.02 -10.72 7.27
C THR A 117 -5.00 -11.19 8.33
N THR A 118 -6.25 -11.41 7.91
CA THR A 118 -7.26 -12.01 8.79
C THR A 118 -6.98 -13.49 9.00
N ASN A 119 -7.30 -14.00 10.19
CA ASN A 119 -7.22 -15.42 10.51
C ASN A 119 -8.49 -15.88 11.24
N VAL A 120 -8.74 -17.17 11.19
CA VAL A 120 -9.72 -17.83 12.05
C VAL A 120 -8.96 -18.44 13.23
N THR A 121 -9.42 -18.17 14.45
CA THR A 121 -8.85 -18.82 15.65
C THR A 121 -9.29 -20.28 15.70
N ASP A 122 -8.33 -21.19 15.95
CA ASP A 122 -8.52 -22.65 15.95
C ASP A 122 -9.28 -23.13 17.19
N ASN A 123 -10.52 -22.67 17.37
CA ASN A 123 -11.40 -23.13 18.46
C ASN A 123 -12.63 -23.91 17.92
N ILE A 124 -12.48 -24.54 16.78
CA ILE A 124 -13.55 -25.36 16.19
C ILE A 124 -13.27 -26.83 16.54
N ASP A 125 -13.97 -27.33 17.55
CA ASP A 125 -13.87 -28.72 17.96
C ASP A 125 -14.82 -29.61 17.18
N ASP A 126 -14.38 -30.85 16.91
CA ASP A 126 -15.24 -31.88 16.33
C ASP A 126 -16.41 -32.23 17.28
N GLN A 127 -17.58 -32.38 16.72
CA GLN A 127 -18.79 -32.77 17.46
C GLN A 127 -19.17 -34.21 17.14
N PHE A 128 -19.35 -35.01 18.18
CA PHE A 128 -19.81 -36.41 18.08
C PHE A 128 -21.22 -36.50 18.61
N ILE A 129 -22.17 -36.85 17.76
CA ILE A 129 -23.59 -36.93 18.07
C ILE A 129 -24.17 -38.33 17.71
N PHE A 130 -25.22 -38.72 18.36
CA PHE A 130 -25.97 -39.93 17.99
C PHE A 130 -27.11 -39.59 17.03
N THR A 131 -27.62 -40.63 16.36
CA THR A 131 -28.78 -40.48 15.46
C THR A 131 -29.96 -39.90 16.20
N GLY A 132 -30.45 -38.77 15.73
CA GLY A 132 -31.59 -38.02 16.30
C GLY A 132 -31.18 -36.87 17.22
N ASP A 133 -29.89 -36.74 17.57
CA ASP A 133 -29.41 -35.60 18.29
C ASP A 133 -29.10 -34.39 17.35
N GLN A 134 -29.03 -33.21 17.93
CA GLN A 134 -28.66 -31.99 17.25
C GLN A 134 -27.21 -31.57 17.61
N THR A 135 -26.51 -30.98 16.65
CA THR A 135 -25.23 -30.31 16.92
C THR A 135 -25.44 -29.07 17.75
N THR A 136 -24.40 -28.62 18.45
CA THR A 136 -24.36 -27.28 19.02
C THR A 136 -23.80 -26.31 17.99
N ALA A 137 -24.26 -25.06 18.03
CA ALA A 137 -23.74 -24.01 17.17
C ALA A 137 -22.24 -23.81 17.36
N VAL A 138 -21.52 -23.63 16.25
CA VAL A 138 -20.08 -23.34 16.25
C VAL A 138 -19.89 -21.84 16.04
N THR A 139 -19.16 -21.19 16.92
CA THR A 139 -18.77 -19.78 16.76
C THR A 139 -17.37 -19.69 16.15
N ILE A 140 -17.25 -18.96 15.07
CA ILE A 140 -15.98 -18.66 14.41
C ILE A 140 -15.48 -17.33 14.95
N GLU A 141 -14.23 -17.26 15.37
CA GLU A 141 -13.61 -16.05 15.91
C GLU A 141 -12.36 -15.67 15.12
N SER A 142 -12.01 -14.37 15.16
CA SER A 142 -10.76 -13.81 14.65
C SER A 142 -10.20 -12.83 15.66
N ILE A 143 -8.87 -12.78 15.77
CA ILE A 143 -8.18 -11.76 16.55
C ILE A 143 -8.05 -10.42 15.80
N THR A 144 -8.28 -10.43 14.48
CA THR A 144 -8.29 -9.22 13.65
C THR A 144 -9.67 -8.58 13.72
N GLU A 145 -9.73 -7.31 14.10
CA GLU A 145 -10.99 -6.57 14.18
C GLU A 145 -11.66 -6.43 12.81
N ASN A 146 -12.98 -6.26 12.82
CA ASN A 146 -13.81 -6.09 11.63
C ASN A 146 -13.73 -7.24 10.61
N THR A 147 -13.28 -8.43 11.04
CA THR A 147 -13.27 -9.63 10.18
C THR A 147 -14.70 -10.06 9.84
N THR A 148 -14.95 -10.30 8.56
CA THR A 148 -16.19 -10.91 8.08
C THR A 148 -15.95 -12.39 7.77
N PHE A 149 -16.94 -13.23 8.07
CA PHE A 149 -16.84 -14.68 7.92
C PHE A 149 -17.80 -15.18 6.84
N THR A 150 -17.32 -16.13 6.04
CA THR A 150 -18.15 -16.95 5.17
C THR A 150 -17.81 -18.41 5.44
N TRP A 151 -18.83 -19.27 5.46
CA TRP A 151 -18.64 -20.71 5.68
C TRP A 151 -19.49 -21.52 4.73
N THR A 152 -19.03 -22.72 4.47
CA THR A 152 -19.77 -23.74 3.70
C THR A 152 -19.73 -25.05 4.46
N ALA A 153 -20.84 -25.79 4.44
CA ALA A 153 -20.94 -27.14 5.02
C ALA A 153 -21.26 -28.14 3.92
N VAL A 154 -20.57 -29.28 3.94
CA VAL A 154 -20.77 -30.36 2.98
C VAL A 154 -21.10 -31.63 3.76
N ALA A 155 -22.26 -32.25 3.46
CA ALA A 155 -22.62 -33.51 4.03
C ALA A 155 -21.89 -34.65 3.30
N GLU A 156 -21.21 -35.55 4.05
CA GLU A 156 -20.72 -36.80 3.50
C GLU A 156 -21.86 -37.81 3.28
N THR A 157 -21.57 -38.84 2.49
CA THR A 157 -22.56 -39.91 2.19
C THR A 157 -23.07 -40.57 3.47
N GLY A 158 -24.36 -40.50 3.68
CA GLY A 158 -25.04 -41.09 4.85
C GLY A 158 -25.40 -40.10 5.94
N ILE A 159 -24.92 -38.85 5.88
CA ILE A 159 -25.35 -37.78 6.78
C ILE A 159 -26.60 -37.12 6.24
N GLN A 160 -27.63 -37.02 7.08
CA GLN A 160 -28.91 -36.38 6.77
C GLN A 160 -29.21 -35.29 7.79
N GLY A 161 -30.03 -34.31 7.43
CA GLY A 161 -30.46 -33.24 8.33
C GLY A 161 -29.59 -31.98 8.30
N LEU A 162 -28.60 -31.88 7.38
CA LEU A 162 -27.90 -30.64 7.17
C LEU A 162 -28.81 -29.64 6.46
N GLU A 163 -29.39 -28.71 7.22
CA GLU A 163 -30.38 -27.74 6.69
C GLU A 163 -29.71 -26.52 6.09
N ASN A 164 -28.61 -26.05 6.70
CA ASN A 164 -27.84 -24.90 6.22
C ASN A 164 -26.49 -25.36 5.66
N THR A 165 -26.25 -25.07 4.40
CA THR A 165 -25.00 -25.47 3.71
C THR A 165 -24.01 -24.32 3.52
N SER A 166 -24.40 -23.08 3.84
CA SER A 166 -23.52 -21.92 3.79
C SER A 166 -24.10 -20.75 4.57
N GLY A 167 -23.25 -19.82 4.96
CA GLY A 167 -23.65 -18.59 5.62
C GLY A 167 -22.56 -17.54 5.59
N SER A 168 -22.91 -16.34 6.02
CA SER A 168 -22.02 -15.16 6.11
C SER A 168 -21.99 -14.56 7.52
N THR A 169 -22.25 -15.36 8.53
CA THR A 169 -22.18 -14.97 9.95
C THR A 169 -21.04 -15.71 10.63
N ASN A 170 -20.64 -15.24 11.80
CA ASN A 170 -19.64 -15.92 12.62
C ASN A 170 -20.22 -17.11 13.42
N ILE A 171 -21.48 -17.48 13.19
CA ILE A 171 -22.15 -18.63 13.85
C ILE A 171 -22.60 -19.60 12.77
N ILE A 172 -22.18 -20.87 12.91
CA ILE A 172 -22.65 -22.01 12.14
C ILE A 172 -23.71 -22.70 13.04
N PRO A 173 -24.98 -22.74 12.63
CA PRO A 173 -26.08 -23.28 13.44
C PRO A 173 -26.02 -24.79 13.64
#